data_59cbd2f6323d751c19bbdfd3fec13500
#
_entry.id   59cbd2f6323d751c19bbdfd3fec13500
#
_cell.length_a   1.000
_cell.length_b   1.000
_cell.length_c   1.000
_cell.angle_alpha   90.00
_cell.angle_beta   90.00
_cell.angle_gamma   90.00
#
_symmetry.space_group_name_H-M   'P 1'
#
loop_
_entity.id
_entity.type
_entity.pdbx_description
1 polymer ?
#
loop_
_entity_poly.entity_id
_entity_poly.type
_entity_poly.pdbx_seq_one_letter_code
_entity_poly.pdbx_strand_id
1 'polypeptide(L)'
;HFYLTAESVFFDSRSILTFEDGTELLKESFREGSYPFVECEPKASTKISISTDPANYRKYDEIKEVADIVARESGLEFETTLMGRKSELVDPETIITITKTVAVALGIVKTKIPEKVGEVISEDLAKFYKLMSSLVVQTIKRTIPKNRPKNFVIEYPNEYCIVELVITTHSANKVLQSIDVEKLASINLKMNLLVNLNPEKIQFIYNDDDEWEFNYLLDKEGAVIGQLKAFNKRNELYNKILKAQEERS
;
A
#
# COMPACT_ATOMS: atom_id res chain seq x y z
N HIS A 1 -18.49 5.66 21.89
CA HIS A 1 -18.14 5.14 20.56
C HIS A 1 -19.44 4.83 19.83
N PHE A 2 -19.61 5.37 18.62
CA PHE A 2 -20.71 5.01 17.75
C PHE A 2 -20.17 4.00 16.72
N TYR A 3 -20.87 2.87 16.57
CA TYR A 3 -20.59 1.90 15.54
C TYR A 3 -21.72 2.00 14.51
N LEU A 4 -21.35 2.25 13.24
CA LEU A 4 -22.25 2.12 12.11
C LEU A 4 -21.99 0.75 11.50
N THR A 5 -22.97 -0.15 11.58
CA THR A 5 -22.94 -1.42 10.86
C THR A 5 -23.86 -1.30 9.66
N ALA A 6 -23.30 -1.49 8.47
CA ALA A 6 -24.05 -1.65 7.24
C ALA A 6 -23.86 -3.08 6.78
N GLU A 7 -24.93 -3.83 6.64
CA GLU A 7 -24.91 -5.13 6.00
C GLU A 7 -25.12 -4.90 4.51
N SER A 8 -24.08 -5.18 3.73
CA SER A 8 -24.18 -5.17 2.28
C SER A 8 -23.55 -6.45 1.75
N VAL A 9 -24.30 -7.18 0.93
CA VAL A 9 -23.80 -8.38 0.26
C VAL A 9 -23.10 -7.93 -1.01
N PHE A 10 -21.79 -7.69 -0.92
CA PHE A 10 -20.96 -7.33 -2.07
C PHE A 10 -20.43 -8.57 -2.83
N PHE A 11 -20.34 -9.71 -2.16
CA PHE A 11 -19.78 -10.92 -2.72
C PHE A 11 -20.84 -11.95 -3.02
N ASP A 12 -20.80 -12.51 -4.22
CA ASP A 12 -21.76 -13.52 -4.70
C ASP A 12 -21.28 -14.95 -4.40
N SER A 13 -19.97 -15.16 -4.43
CA SER A 13 -19.37 -16.46 -4.15
C SER A 13 -18.07 -16.38 -3.36
N ARG A 14 -17.80 -17.44 -2.61
CA ARG A 14 -16.57 -17.65 -1.85
C ARG A 14 -16.01 -19.01 -2.15
N SER A 15 -14.69 -19.09 -2.34
CA SER A 15 -13.96 -20.33 -2.52
C SER A 15 -12.61 -20.28 -1.84
N ILE A 16 -12.08 -21.43 -1.45
CA ILE A 16 -10.72 -21.55 -0.91
C ILE A 16 -9.82 -22.01 -2.06
N LEU A 17 -8.74 -21.27 -2.27
CA LEU A 17 -7.67 -21.64 -3.18
C LEU A 17 -6.57 -22.30 -2.35
N THR A 18 -6.25 -23.56 -2.65
CA THR A 18 -5.17 -24.30 -2.00
C THR A 18 -4.02 -24.45 -2.97
N PHE A 19 -2.83 -24.03 -2.55
CA PHE A 19 -1.60 -24.14 -3.33
C PHE A 19 -0.83 -25.41 -3.00
N GLU A 20 0.14 -25.79 -3.85
CA GLU A 20 0.95 -27.02 -3.68
C GLU A 20 1.76 -27.00 -2.37
N ASP A 21 2.15 -25.84 -1.87
CA ASP A 21 2.86 -25.67 -0.60
C ASP A 21 1.93 -25.72 0.64
N GLY A 22 0.64 -25.96 0.45
CA GLY A 22 -0.38 -25.99 1.50
C GLY A 22 -0.91 -24.60 1.90
N THR A 23 -0.47 -23.52 1.26
CA THR A 23 -1.02 -22.18 1.51
C THR A 23 -2.47 -22.13 1.06
N GLU A 24 -3.33 -21.60 1.91
CA GLU A 24 -4.76 -21.39 1.63
C GLU A 24 -5.09 -19.91 1.57
N LEU A 25 -5.76 -19.49 0.49
CA LEU A 25 -6.28 -18.15 0.30
C LEU A 25 -7.79 -18.20 0.09
N LEU A 26 -8.51 -17.20 0.57
CA LEU A 26 -9.94 -17.03 0.32
C LEU A 26 -10.13 -16.14 -0.91
N LYS A 27 -10.86 -16.64 -1.91
CA LYS A 27 -11.34 -15.87 -3.06
C LYS A 27 -12.79 -15.47 -2.82
N GLU A 28 -13.07 -14.16 -2.84
CA GLU A 28 -14.41 -13.58 -2.78
C GLU A 28 -14.69 -12.88 -4.11
N SER A 29 -15.70 -13.36 -4.85
CA SER A 29 -16.09 -12.81 -6.16
C SER A 29 -17.33 -11.96 -6.05
N PHE A 30 -17.36 -10.85 -6.80
CA PHE A 30 -18.51 -9.96 -6.87
C PHE A 30 -19.59 -10.52 -7.79
N ARG A 31 -20.82 -10.08 -7.58
CA ARG A 31 -21.93 -10.34 -8.50
C ARG A 31 -21.64 -9.70 -9.85
N GLU A 32 -21.91 -10.42 -10.93
CA GLU A 32 -21.76 -9.95 -12.31
C GLU A 32 -22.46 -8.58 -12.49
N GLY A 33 -21.74 -7.60 -13.05
CA GLY A 33 -22.22 -6.23 -13.23
C GLY A 33 -22.08 -5.30 -12.01
N SER A 34 -21.54 -5.77 -10.90
CA SER A 34 -21.32 -4.97 -9.68
C SER A 34 -19.85 -4.65 -9.46
N TYR A 35 -19.11 -4.29 -10.50
CA TYR A 35 -17.71 -3.92 -10.39
C TYR A 35 -17.56 -2.59 -9.63
N PRO A 36 -17.04 -2.60 -8.39
CA PRO A 36 -16.87 -1.38 -7.62
C PRO A 36 -15.65 -0.56 -8.06
N PHE A 37 -14.89 -1.05 -9.07
CA PHE A 37 -13.61 -0.47 -9.47
C PHE A 37 -13.64 -0.07 -10.94
N VAL A 38 -13.07 1.10 -11.22
CA VAL A 38 -12.76 1.54 -12.58
C VAL A 38 -11.49 0.81 -13.00
N GLU A 39 -11.50 0.18 -14.17
CA GLU A 39 -10.28 -0.37 -14.77
C GLU A 39 -9.24 0.73 -14.91
N CYS A 40 -8.16 0.61 -14.15
CA CYS A 40 -6.98 1.45 -14.29
C CYS A 40 -5.90 0.62 -14.96
N GLU A 41 -5.58 0.93 -16.21
CA GLU A 41 -4.38 0.36 -16.82
C GLU A 41 -3.15 0.78 -16.01
N PRO A 42 -2.37 -0.15 -15.47
CA PRO A 42 -1.16 0.19 -14.77
C PRO A 42 -0.17 0.84 -15.73
N LYS A 43 0.14 2.11 -15.52
CA LYS A 43 1.16 2.82 -16.30
C LYS A 43 2.41 2.96 -15.47
N ALA A 44 3.51 2.39 -15.96
CA ALA A 44 4.81 2.61 -15.35
C ALA A 44 5.12 4.12 -15.34
N SER A 45 5.30 4.67 -14.15
CA SER A 45 5.66 6.08 -13.99
C SER A 45 7.11 6.31 -14.42
N THR A 46 7.34 7.37 -15.16
CA THR A 46 8.70 7.85 -15.52
C THR A 46 9.30 8.74 -14.43
N LYS A 47 8.47 9.24 -13.52
CA LYS A 47 8.87 10.09 -12.40
C LYS A 47 8.26 9.58 -11.10
N ILE A 48 8.94 9.82 -9.99
CA ILE A 48 8.34 9.61 -8.67
C ILE A 48 7.20 10.60 -8.50
N SER A 49 6.07 10.15 -7.96
CA SER A 49 4.99 11.04 -7.56
C SER A 49 4.62 10.82 -6.11
N ILE A 50 4.22 11.90 -5.44
CA ILE A 50 3.77 11.90 -4.05
C ILE A 50 2.36 12.46 -4.03
N SER A 51 1.41 11.63 -3.61
CA SER A 51 -0.01 11.99 -3.50
C SER A 51 -0.42 12.07 -2.04
N THR A 52 -1.12 13.13 -1.67
CA THR A 52 -1.61 13.35 -0.30
C THR A 52 -2.97 14.03 -0.28
N ASP A 53 -3.78 13.73 0.75
CA ASP A 53 -5.04 14.44 0.99
C ASP A 53 -4.79 15.78 1.71
N PRO A 54 -5.18 16.92 1.11
CA PRO A 54 -5.03 18.24 1.74
C PRO A 54 -5.70 18.34 3.11
N ALA A 55 -6.77 17.61 3.34
CA ALA A 55 -7.48 17.62 4.62
C ALA A 55 -6.67 17.05 5.79
N ASN A 56 -5.56 16.36 5.49
CA ASN A 56 -4.61 15.89 6.49
C ASN A 56 -3.64 16.99 6.99
N TYR A 57 -3.72 18.19 6.45
CA TYR A 57 -2.88 19.33 6.84
C TYR A 57 -3.73 20.45 7.40
N ARG A 58 -3.16 21.28 8.29
CA ARG A 58 -3.86 22.43 8.83
C ARG A 58 -4.05 23.54 7.81
N LYS A 59 -3.06 23.68 6.92
CA LYS A 59 -3.04 24.68 5.85
C LYS A 59 -2.56 24.03 4.56
N TYR A 60 -3.12 24.44 3.45
CA TYR A 60 -2.71 23.97 2.14
C TYR A 60 -1.23 24.25 1.83
N ASP A 61 -0.72 25.39 2.27
CA ASP A 61 0.67 25.79 2.04
C ASP A 61 1.69 24.83 2.70
N GLU A 62 1.29 24.10 3.76
CA GLU A 62 2.15 23.11 4.41
C GLU A 62 2.53 21.96 3.46
N ILE A 63 1.67 21.63 2.49
CA ILE A 63 1.95 20.58 1.49
C ILE A 63 3.09 21.02 0.57
N LYS A 64 3.03 22.28 0.11
CA LYS A 64 4.07 22.86 -0.72
C LYS A 64 5.40 22.96 0.04
N GLU A 65 5.36 23.41 1.30
CA GLU A 65 6.55 23.45 2.16
C GLU A 65 7.18 22.07 2.32
N VAL A 66 6.36 21.01 2.52
CA VAL A 66 6.85 19.63 2.57
C VAL A 66 7.54 19.25 1.27
N ALA A 67 6.90 19.51 0.13
CA ALA A 67 7.47 19.20 -1.17
C ALA A 67 8.81 19.92 -1.42
N ASP A 68 8.88 21.22 -1.11
CA ASP A 68 10.09 22.03 -1.28
C ASP A 68 11.25 21.53 -0.38
N ILE A 69 10.94 21.14 0.87
CA ILE A 69 11.95 20.59 1.79
C ILE A 69 12.45 19.25 1.27
N VAL A 70 11.53 18.35 0.90
CA VAL A 70 11.86 17.00 0.41
C VAL A 70 12.69 17.05 -0.87
N ALA A 71 12.33 17.91 -1.83
CA ALA A 71 13.07 18.08 -3.07
C ALA A 71 14.51 18.58 -2.81
N ARG A 72 14.65 19.58 -1.94
CA ARG A 72 15.96 20.13 -1.59
C ARG A 72 16.85 19.12 -0.84
N GLU A 73 16.30 18.34 0.09
CA GLU A 73 17.07 17.41 0.90
C GLU A 73 17.43 16.12 0.15
N SER A 74 16.56 15.65 -0.74
CA SER A 74 16.80 14.44 -1.53
C SER A 74 17.63 14.69 -2.80
N GLY A 75 17.52 15.89 -3.37
CA GLY A 75 18.06 16.20 -4.68
C GLY A 75 17.33 15.45 -5.82
N LEU A 76 16.12 14.94 -5.56
CA LEU A 76 15.27 14.31 -6.56
C LEU A 76 14.14 15.23 -7.00
N GLU A 77 13.85 15.18 -8.30
CA GLU A 77 12.62 15.75 -8.83
C GLU A 77 11.48 14.73 -8.71
N PHE A 78 10.34 15.18 -8.22
CA PHE A 78 9.13 14.39 -8.14
C PHE A 78 7.90 15.26 -8.39
N GLU A 79 6.80 14.63 -8.74
CA GLU A 79 5.51 15.29 -8.92
C GLU A 79 4.71 15.22 -7.61
N THR A 80 4.02 16.31 -7.26
CA THR A 80 3.09 16.32 -6.13
C THR A 80 1.67 16.38 -6.67
N THR A 81 0.86 15.42 -6.26
CA THR A 81 -0.56 15.35 -6.59
C THR A 81 -1.43 15.39 -5.35
N LEU A 82 -2.64 15.87 -5.52
CA LEU A 82 -3.62 15.92 -4.46
C LEU A 82 -4.66 14.84 -4.70
N MET A 83 -4.93 14.04 -3.69
CA MET A 83 -6.02 13.08 -3.75
C MET A 83 -7.22 13.59 -2.96
N GLY A 84 -8.42 13.37 -3.53
CA GLY A 84 -9.66 13.64 -2.83
C GLY A 84 -9.88 12.66 -1.69
N ARG A 85 -10.44 13.13 -0.59
CA ARG A 85 -10.84 12.27 0.52
C ARG A 85 -11.90 11.27 0.06
N LYS A 86 -11.61 9.98 0.23
CA LYS A 86 -12.54 8.89 -0.10
C LYS A 86 -13.52 8.59 1.04
N SER A 87 -13.20 8.98 2.28
CA SER A 87 -14.02 8.76 3.47
C SER A 87 -13.67 9.77 4.57
N GLU A 88 -14.66 10.20 5.36
CA GLU A 88 -14.44 11.08 6.52
C GLU A 88 -13.68 10.41 7.66
N LEU A 89 -13.59 9.08 7.66
CA LEU A 89 -12.96 8.27 8.69
C LEU A 89 -11.56 7.76 8.29
N VAL A 90 -11.03 8.21 7.17
CA VAL A 90 -9.73 7.71 6.67
C VAL A 90 -8.59 8.22 7.53
N ASP A 91 -7.65 7.34 7.82
CA ASP A 91 -6.37 7.68 8.42
C ASP A 91 -5.52 8.51 7.44
N PRO A 92 -4.64 9.39 7.93
CA PRO A 92 -3.79 10.19 7.07
C PRO A 92 -2.91 9.31 6.17
N GLU A 93 -3.14 9.38 4.87
CA GLU A 93 -2.45 8.59 3.86
C GLU A 93 -1.53 9.46 2.99
N THR A 94 -0.38 8.91 2.66
CA THR A 94 0.56 9.46 1.70
C THR A 94 0.99 8.34 0.76
N ILE A 95 0.69 8.50 -0.53
CA ILE A 95 1.02 7.52 -1.57
C ILE A 95 2.27 8.00 -2.30
N ILE A 96 3.27 7.13 -2.41
CA ILE A 96 4.52 7.36 -3.12
C ILE A 96 4.59 6.38 -4.29
N THR A 97 4.29 6.85 -5.49
CA THR A 97 4.43 6.04 -6.71
C THR A 97 5.87 6.12 -7.19
N ILE A 98 6.54 4.97 -7.22
CA ILE A 98 7.95 4.88 -7.59
C ILE A 98 8.14 4.47 -9.05
N THR A 99 9.29 4.84 -9.62
CA THR A 99 9.66 4.45 -10.97
C THR A 99 10.15 3.01 -11.04
N LYS A 100 10.17 2.42 -12.25
CA LYS A 100 10.75 1.10 -12.49
C LYS A 100 12.20 1.01 -12.02
N THR A 101 12.99 2.05 -12.24
CA THR A 101 14.40 2.10 -11.80
C THR A 101 14.52 1.97 -10.29
N VAL A 102 13.73 2.74 -9.54
CA VAL A 102 13.71 2.66 -8.07
C VAL A 102 13.21 1.30 -7.60
N ALA A 103 12.17 0.73 -8.21
CA ALA A 103 11.64 -0.59 -7.85
C ALA A 103 12.67 -1.72 -8.08
N VAL A 104 13.45 -1.62 -9.15
CA VAL A 104 14.57 -2.53 -9.42
C VAL A 104 15.69 -2.34 -8.39
N ALA A 105 16.05 -1.09 -8.07
CA ALA A 105 17.07 -0.77 -7.07
C ALA A 105 16.71 -1.28 -5.66
N LEU A 106 15.43 -1.20 -5.31
CA LEU A 106 14.88 -1.74 -4.05
C LEU A 106 14.75 -3.29 -4.06
N GLY A 107 15.01 -3.94 -5.19
CA GLY A 107 14.84 -5.39 -5.31
C GLY A 107 13.40 -5.88 -5.34
N ILE A 108 12.41 -4.98 -5.49
CA ILE A 108 10.99 -5.34 -5.64
C ILE A 108 10.74 -6.05 -6.98
N VAL A 109 11.54 -5.69 -7.99
CA VAL A 109 11.48 -6.27 -9.34
C VAL A 109 12.80 -6.91 -9.69
N LYS A 110 12.77 -8.20 -10.03
CA LYS A 110 13.96 -8.91 -10.51
C LYS A 110 14.17 -8.63 -12.00
N THR A 111 15.21 -7.87 -12.33
CA THR A 111 15.70 -7.74 -13.70
C THR A 111 17.18 -8.05 -13.75
N LYS A 112 17.65 -8.59 -14.90
CA LYS A 112 19.09 -8.69 -15.15
C LYS A 112 19.62 -7.28 -15.36
N ILE A 113 20.30 -6.72 -14.37
CA ILE A 113 20.92 -5.39 -14.42
C ILE A 113 22.25 -5.50 -15.17
N PRO A 114 22.46 -4.78 -16.27
CA PRO A 114 23.79 -4.67 -16.88
C PRO A 114 24.76 -3.98 -15.91
N GLU A 115 26.00 -4.44 -15.81
CA GLU A 115 27.02 -3.89 -14.87
C GLU A 115 27.19 -2.36 -14.93
N LYS A 116 27.07 -1.76 -16.11
CA LYS A 116 27.17 -0.29 -16.29
C LYS A 116 26.02 0.51 -15.69
N VAL A 117 24.92 -0.13 -15.33
CA VAL A 117 23.73 0.52 -14.74
C VAL A 117 23.80 0.49 -13.20
N GLY A 118 24.68 -0.32 -12.62
CA GLY A 118 24.78 -0.50 -11.18
C GLY A 118 25.14 0.78 -10.39
N GLU A 119 26.02 1.62 -10.93
CA GLU A 119 26.41 2.89 -10.26
C GLU A 119 25.26 3.90 -10.24
N VAL A 120 24.54 4.06 -11.37
CA VAL A 120 23.35 4.94 -11.47
C VAL A 120 22.25 4.47 -10.52
N ILE A 121 22.03 3.16 -10.44
CA ILE A 121 21.05 2.58 -9.52
C ILE A 121 21.40 2.87 -8.05
N SER A 122 22.68 2.81 -7.69
CA SER A 122 23.13 3.09 -6.31
C SER A 122 22.90 4.57 -5.95
N GLU A 123 23.13 5.49 -6.85
CA GLU A 123 22.91 6.91 -6.61
C GLU A 123 21.41 7.23 -6.49
N ASP A 124 20.59 6.70 -7.38
CA ASP A 124 19.13 6.87 -7.35
C ASP A 124 18.53 6.25 -6.08
N LEU A 125 19.02 5.12 -5.65
CA LEU A 125 18.62 4.49 -4.40
C LEU A 125 18.97 5.36 -3.19
N ALA A 126 20.17 5.90 -3.14
CA ALA A 126 20.58 6.79 -2.05
C ALA A 126 19.72 8.08 -1.99
N LYS A 127 19.41 8.66 -3.16
CA LYS A 127 18.51 9.81 -3.26
C LYS A 127 17.08 9.44 -2.82
N PHE A 128 16.61 8.26 -3.21
CA PHE A 128 15.30 7.76 -2.80
C PHE A 128 15.20 7.56 -1.27
N TYR A 129 16.22 6.99 -0.63
CA TYR A 129 16.24 6.90 0.84
C TYR A 129 16.21 8.26 1.52
N LYS A 130 16.93 9.26 0.99
CA LYS A 130 16.87 10.65 1.48
C LYS A 130 15.46 11.24 1.29
N LEU A 131 14.84 11.02 0.13
CA LEU A 131 13.45 11.43 -0.12
C LEU A 131 12.52 10.83 0.90
N MET A 132 12.56 9.52 1.11
CA MET A 132 11.71 8.82 2.07
C MET A 132 11.94 9.32 3.50
N SER A 133 13.20 9.48 3.90
CA SER A 133 13.54 10.00 5.23
C SER A 133 12.95 11.38 5.47
N SER A 134 13.18 12.32 4.56
CA SER A 134 12.64 13.67 4.66
C SER A 134 11.11 13.68 4.61
N LEU A 135 10.51 13.01 3.63
CA LEU A 135 9.06 12.96 3.46
C LEU A 135 8.35 12.43 4.70
N VAL A 136 8.80 11.30 5.24
CA VAL A 136 8.18 10.66 6.39
C VAL A 136 8.25 11.54 7.63
N VAL A 137 9.41 12.13 7.90
CA VAL A 137 9.60 13.05 9.03
C VAL A 137 8.69 14.29 8.89
N GLN A 138 8.65 14.91 7.72
CA GLN A 138 7.82 16.08 7.46
C GLN A 138 6.34 15.76 7.55
N THR A 139 5.90 14.62 6.99
CA THR A 139 4.52 14.16 7.04
C THR A 139 4.07 13.91 8.48
N ILE A 140 4.81 13.13 9.26
CA ILE A 140 4.47 12.86 10.67
C ILE A 140 4.41 14.16 11.48
N LYS A 141 5.33 15.10 11.22
CA LYS A 141 5.39 16.38 11.92
C LYS A 141 4.19 17.28 11.61
N ARG A 142 3.67 17.30 10.41
CA ARG A 142 2.66 18.29 9.97
C ARG A 142 1.24 17.74 9.88
N THR A 143 1.05 16.47 9.52
CA THR A 143 -0.30 15.91 9.32
C THR A 143 -1.10 15.80 10.60
N ILE A 144 -2.43 15.90 10.46
CA ILE A 144 -3.44 15.79 11.52
C ILE A 144 -4.40 14.64 11.19
N PRO A 145 -5.04 14.01 12.17
CA PRO A 145 -4.86 14.19 13.62
C PRO A 145 -3.55 13.53 14.11
N LYS A 146 -2.95 14.11 15.15
CA LYS A 146 -1.64 13.66 15.67
C LYS A 146 -1.68 12.31 16.37
N ASN A 147 -2.82 11.96 16.94
CA ASN A 147 -3.04 10.73 17.71
C ASN A 147 -3.35 9.50 16.84
N ARG A 148 -3.39 9.65 15.52
CA ARG A 148 -3.57 8.52 14.60
C ARG A 148 -2.27 8.15 13.90
N PRO A 149 -2.02 6.86 13.66
CA PRO A 149 -0.92 6.44 12.82
C PRO A 149 -1.07 7.02 11.40
N LYS A 150 0.02 7.08 10.67
CA LYS A 150 0.05 7.52 9.28
C LYS A 150 0.23 6.32 8.38
N ASN A 151 -0.50 6.32 7.27
CA ASN A 151 -0.35 5.32 6.24
C ASN A 151 0.60 5.84 5.16
N PHE A 152 1.71 5.15 5.01
CA PHE A 152 2.63 5.36 3.89
C PHE A 152 2.44 4.20 2.93
N VAL A 153 2.05 4.52 1.70
CA VAL A 153 1.83 3.54 0.64
C VAL A 153 2.90 3.75 -0.42
N ILE A 154 3.76 2.77 -0.63
CA ILE A 154 4.68 2.77 -1.76
C ILE A 154 4.02 1.97 -2.87
N GLU A 155 3.70 2.65 -3.95
CA GLU A 155 3.02 2.07 -5.09
C GLU A 155 4.00 1.90 -6.25
N TYR A 156 4.00 0.69 -6.81
CA TYR A 156 4.78 0.37 -7.98
C TYR A 156 3.89 -0.22 -9.08
N PRO A 157 3.54 0.56 -10.12
CA PRO A 157 2.85 0.04 -11.29
C PRO A 157 3.83 -0.72 -12.20
N ASN A 158 3.63 -2.00 -12.39
CA ASN A 158 4.38 -2.83 -13.33
C ASN A 158 3.54 -3.23 -14.55
N GLU A 159 4.08 -4.06 -15.45
CA GLU A 159 3.41 -4.47 -16.69
C GLU A 159 2.15 -5.32 -16.46
N TYR A 160 2.03 -5.95 -15.30
CA TYR A 160 0.98 -6.94 -15.02
C TYR A 160 -0.02 -6.45 -13.97
N CYS A 161 0.44 -5.70 -13.00
CA CYS A 161 -0.37 -5.27 -11.87
C CYS A 161 0.26 -4.07 -11.13
N ILE A 162 -0.52 -3.46 -10.25
CA ILE A 162 -0.02 -2.49 -9.28
C ILE A 162 0.37 -3.24 -8.01
N VAL A 163 1.57 -3.00 -7.50
CA VAL A 163 2.02 -3.50 -6.20
C VAL A 163 1.98 -2.36 -5.20
N GLU A 164 1.27 -2.54 -4.10
CA GLU A 164 1.18 -1.60 -2.99
C GLU A 164 1.87 -2.16 -1.75
N LEU A 165 2.75 -1.38 -1.16
CA LEU A 165 3.44 -1.67 0.10
C LEU A 165 2.95 -0.67 1.16
N VAL A 166 2.15 -1.14 2.12
CA VAL A 166 1.49 -0.29 3.12
C VAL A 166 2.17 -0.38 4.47
N ILE A 167 2.57 0.76 5.01
CA ILE A 167 3.16 0.89 6.33
C ILE A 167 2.29 1.82 7.18
N THR A 168 1.70 1.31 8.24
CA THR A 168 0.88 2.08 9.18
C THR A 168 1.65 2.31 10.47
N THR A 169 2.06 3.55 10.75
CA THR A 169 2.94 3.84 11.89
C THR A 169 2.91 5.28 12.37
N HIS A 170 3.37 5.50 13.60
CA HIS A 170 3.75 6.81 14.15
C HIS A 170 5.26 7.08 14.03
N SER A 171 6.06 6.08 13.65
CA SER A 171 7.51 6.11 13.68
C SER A 171 8.11 6.25 12.29
N ALA A 172 8.93 7.29 12.08
CA ALA A 172 9.68 7.44 10.84
C ALA A 172 10.68 6.27 10.65
N ASN A 173 11.28 5.79 11.73
CA ASN A 173 12.24 4.69 11.66
C ASN A 173 11.60 3.40 11.14
N LYS A 174 10.34 3.10 11.55
CA LYS A 174 9.63 1.91 11.05
C LYS A 174 9.44 1.95 9.54
N VAL A 175 9.13 3.13 8.97
CA VAL A 175 9.02 3.27 7.50
C VAL A 175 10.36 3.06 6.82
N LEU A 176 11.45 3.62 7.35
CA LEU A 176 12.78 3.46 6.75
C LEU A 176 13.28 2.02 6.82
N GLN A 177 13.02 1.34 7.94
CA GLN A 177 13.35 -0.08 8.10
C GLN A 177 12.56 -0.98 7.13
N SER A 178 11.29 -0.64 6.87
CA SER A 178 10.43 -1.45 5.99
C SER A 178 10.93 -1.48 4.54
N ILE A 179 11.61 -0.41 4.09
CA ILE A 179 12.15 -0.30 2.73
C ILE A 179 13.58 -0.80 2.59
N ASP A 180 14.12 -1.45 3.62
CA ASP A 180 15.40 -2.13 3.53
C ASP A 180 15.34 -3.23 2.45
N VAL A 181 16.38 -3.29 1.61
CA VAL A 181 16.45 -4.22 0.46
C VAL A 181 16.30 -5.69 0.91
N GLU A 182 16.86 -6.05 2.06
CA GLU A 182 16.74 -7.41 2.60
C GLU A 182 15.28 -7.75 2.95
N LYS A 183 14.55 -6.81 3.54
CA LYS A 183 13.13 -6.98 3.87
C LYS A 183 12.25 -7.03 2.62
N LEU A 184 12.52 -6.18 1.65
CA LEU A 184 11.80 -6.16 0.38
C LEU A 184 12.05 -7.43 -0.46
N ALA A 185 13.21 -8.08 -0.31
CA ALA A 185 13.50 -9.34 -1.00
C ALA A 185 12.49 -10.45 -0.66
N SER A 186 11.89 -10.42 0.54
CA SER A 186 10.87 -11.40 0.96
C SER A 186 9.57 -11.29 0.14
N ILE A 187 9.27 -10.10 -0.39
CA ILE A 187 8.09 -9.84 -1.24
C ILE A 187 8.21 -10.61 -2.56
N ASN A 188 9.42 -10.67 -3.14
CA ASN A 188 9.64 -11.34 -4.43
C ASN A 188 9.29 -12.83 -4.40
N LEU A 189 9.54 -13.50 -3.27
CA LEU A 189 9.21 -14.92 -3.12
C LEU A 189 7.68 -15.12 -3.15
N LYS A 190 6.95 -14.23 -2.48
CA LYS A 190 5.48 -14.27 -2.43
C LYS A 190 4.86 -13.87 -3.77
N MET A 191 5.45 -12.91 -4.47
CA MET A 191 5.00 -12.46 -5.79
C MET A 191 4.96 -13.59 -6.82
N ASN A 192 5.92 -14.51 -6.81
CA ASN A 192 5.98 -15.62 -7.76
C ASN A 192 4.71 -16.50 -7.76
N LEU A 193 4.07 -16.67 -6.61
CA LEU A 193 2.81 -17.39 -6.48
C LEU A 193 1.62 -16.53 -6.92
N LEU A 194 1.62 -15.27 -6.51
CA LEU A 194 0.49 -14.36 -6.68
C LEU A 194 0.27 -13.89 -8.12
N VAL A 195 1.34 -13.77 -8.92
CA VAL A 195 1.22 -13.35 -10.33
C VAL A 195 0.43 -14.33 -11.19
N ASN A 196 0.39 -15.61 -10.80
CA ASN A 196 -0.38 -16.64 -11.51
C ASN A 196 -1.91 -16.51 -11.30
N LEU A 197 -2.34 -15.67 -10.37
CA LEU A 197 -3.75 -15.39 -10.10
C LEU A 197 -4.31 -14.23 -10.93
N ASN A 198 -3.62 -13.84 -12.00
CA ASN A 198 -4.02 -12.76 -12.91
C ASN A 198 -4.33 -11.43 -12.19
N PRO A 199 -3.40 -10.90 -11.38
CA PRO A 199 -3.66 -9.74 -10.55
C PRO A 199 -3.81 -8.46 -11.35
N GLU A 200 -4.72 -7.60 -10.92
CA GLU A 200 -4.74 -6.17 -11.22
C GLU A 200 -3.95 -5.37 -10.16
N LYS A 201 -4.13 -5.77 -8.90
CA LYS A 201 -3.44 -5.14 -7.76
C LYS A 201 -3.05 -6.19 -6.71
N ILE A 202 -1.86 -6.04 -6.14
CA ILE A 202 -1.39 -6.84 -5.00
C ILE A 202 -0.97 -5.90 -3.88
N GLN A 203 -1.48 -6.12 -2.68
CA GLN A 203 -1.13 -5.32 -1.52
C GLN A 203 -0.40 -6.15 -0.46
N PHE A 204 0.71 -5.60 0.04
CA PHE A 204 1.42 -6.09 1.21
C PHE A 204 1.33 -5.07 2.33
N ILE A 205 1.27 -5.55 3.57
CA ILE A 205 1.32 -4.73 4.79
C ILE A 205 2.58 -5.04 5.58
N TYR A 206 3.18 -4.01 6.17
CA TYR A 206 4.28 -4.15 7.10
C TYR A 206 3.70 -4.34 8.50
N ASN A 207 3.83 -5.55 9.04
CA ASN A 207 3.19 -5.96 10.28
C ASN A 207 3.95 -5.50 11.55
N ASP A 208 3.47 -5.91 12.72
CA ASP A 208 4.09 -5.56 14.00
C ASP A 208 5.34 -6.38 14.33
N ASP A 209 5.56 -7.49 13.62
CA ASP A 209 6.77 -8.32 13.71
C ASP A 209 7.89 -7.78 12.80
N ASP A 210 7.71 -6.60 12.22
CA ASP A 210 8.62 -5.95 11.27
C ASP A 210 8.89 -6.78 10.02
N GLU A 211 7.83 -7.43 9.50
CA GLU A 211 7.87 -8.24 8.29
C GLU A 211 6.78 -7.82 7.29
N TRP A 212 7.07 -8.02 5.98
CA TRP A 212 6.09 -7.85 4.93
C TRP A 212 5.16 -9.07 4.86
N GLU A 213 3.88 -8.82 5.02
CA GLU A 213 2.82 -9.83 4.95
C GLU A 213 1.92 -9.53 3.76
N PHE A 214 1.54 -10.56 2.98
CA PHE A 214 0.51 -10.44 1.95
C PHE A 214 -0.82 -10.10 2.60
N ASN A 215 -1.49 -9.07 2.10
CA ASN A 215 -2.80 -8.65 2.60
C ASN A 215 -3.92 -9.15 1.70
N TYR A 216 -3.97 -8.62 0.49
CA TYR A 216 -4.94 -9.06 -0.52
C TYR A 216 -4.40 -8.85 -1.94
N LEU A 217 -5.08 -9.50 -2.87
CA LEU A 217 -4.93 -9.33 -4.31
C LEU A 217 -6.33 -9.07 -4.88
N LEU A 218 -6.41 -8.09 -5.77
CA LEU A 218 -7.54 -7.89 -6.66
C LEU A 218 -7.18 -8.51 -8.00
N ASP A 219 -7.97 -9.46 -8.49
CA ASP A 219 -7.76 -10.01 -9.82
C ASP A 219 -8.45 -9.15 -10.90
N LYS A 220 -8.11 -9.39 -12.18
CA LYS A 220 -8.68 -8.64 -13.30
C LYS A 220 -10.17 -8.92 -13.55
N GLU A 221 -10.72 -9.91 -12.88
CA GLU A 221 -12.15 -10.23 -12.88
C GLU A 221 -12.90 -9.51 -11.75
N GLY A 222 -12.19 -8.73 -10.92
CA GLY A 222 -12.74 -7.99 -9.80
C GLY A 222 -12.90 -8.84 -8.53
N ALA A 223 -12.41 -10.08 -8.49
CA ALA A 223 -12.43 -10.87 -7.28
C ALA A 223 -11.32 -10.44 -6.31
N VAL A 224 -11.61 -10.46 -5.01
CA VAL A 224 -10.66 -10.22 -3.94
C VAL A 224 -10.15 -11.54 -3.41
N ILE A 225 -8.84 -11.72 -3.41
CA ILE A 225 -8.17 -12.90 -2.89
C ILE A 225 -7.31 -12.47 -1.70
N GLY A 226 -7.60 -12.98 -0.52
CA GLY A 226 -6.94 -12.59 0.71
C GLY A 226 -6.59 -13.76 1.60
N GLN A 227 -5.86 -13.49 2.67
CA GLN A 227 -5.52 -14.51 3.65
C GLN A 227 -6.75 -14.93 4.45
N LEU A 228 -6.92 -16.23 4.65
CA LEU A 228 -7.99 -16.79 5.48
C LEU A 228 -7.95 -16.24 6.92
N LYS A 229 -6.75 -16.00 7.46
CA LYS A 229 -6.54 -15.38 8.78
C LYS A 229 -7.16 -13.98 8.88
N ALA A 230 -7.00 -13.14 7.83
CA ALA A 230 -7.56 -11.79 7.80
C ALA A 230 -9.10 -11.83 7.76
N PHE A 231 -9.65 -12.75 6.98
CA PHE A 231 -11.09 -12.99 6.91
C PHE A 231 -11.66 -13.43 8.26
N ASN A 232 -11.03 -14.41 8.91
CA ASN A 232 -11.47 -14.91 10.21
C ASN A 232 -11.44 -13.80 11.26
N LYS A 233 -10.39 -12.98 11.32
CA LYS A 233 -10.29 -11.82 12.21
C LYS A 233 -11.42 -10.80 11.97
N ARG A 234 -11.76 -10.54 10.72
CA ARG A 234 -12.90 -9.67 10.35
C ARG A 234 -14.22 -10.25 10.86
N ASN A 235 -14.46 -11.55 10.68
CA ASN A 235 -15.66 -12.22 11.16
C ASN A 235 -15.77 -12.23 12.70
N GLU A 236 -14.66 -12.45 13.39
CA GLU A 236 -14.63 -12.36 14.86
C GLU A 236 -15.01 -10.96 15.36
N LEU A 237 -14.48 -9.92 14.71
CA LEU A 237 -14.82 -8.54 15.04
C LEU A 237 -16.30 -8.25 14.79
N TYR A 238 -16.82 -8.68 13.65
CA TYR A 238 -18.23 -8.53 13.30
C TYR A 238 -19.14 -9.21 14.34
N ASN A 239 -18.84 -10.45 14.71
CA ASN A 239 -19.59 -11.19 15.74
C ASN A 239 -19.54 -10.52 17.12
N LYS A 240 -18.41 -9.90 17.50
CA LYS A 240 -18.31 -9.10 18.74
C LYS A 240 -19.20 -7.86 18.69
N ILE A 241 -19.29 -7.20 17.54
CA ILE A 241 -20.16 -6.03 17.37
C ILE A 241 -21.62 -6.42 17.46
N LEU A 242 -22.05 -7.51 16.80
CA LEU A 242 -23.42 -8.02 16.89
C LEU A 242 -23.83 -8.35 18.33
N LYS A 243 -23.00 -9.09 19.06
CA LYS A 243 -23.27 -9.40 20.47
C LYS A 243 -23.41 -8.14 21.32
N ALA A 244 -22.54 -7.16 21.13
CA ALA A 244 -22.63 -5.90 21.87
C ALA A 244 -23.87 -5.07 21.51
N GLN A 245 -24.48 -5.26 20.35
CA GLN A 245 -25.76 -4.65 19.96
C GLN A 245 -26.93 -5.38 20.60
N GLU A 246 -26.94 -6.71 20.61
CA GLU A 246 -27.97 -7.54 21.26
C GLU A 246 -28.06 -7.26 22.77
N GLU A 247 -26.92 -7.11 23.47
CA GLU A 247 -26.85 -6.78 24.89
C GLU A 247 -27.40 -5.38 25.25
N ARG A 248 -27.56 -4.50 24.25
CA ARG A 248 -28.09 -3.13 24.44
C ARG A 248 -29.56 -2.96 24.04
N SER A 249 -30.14 -3.97 23.41
CA SER A 249 -31.54 -4.02 22.98
C SER A 249 -32.43 -4.61 24.07
#